data_39faae60edff08b6cf6d74026796f0dd
#
_entry.id   39faae60edff08b6cf6d74026796f0dd
#
_cell.length_a   1.000
_cell.length_b   1.000
_cell.length_c   1.000
_cell.angle_alpha   90.00
_cell.angle_beta   90.00
_cell.angle_gamma   90.00
#
_symmetry.space_group_name_H-M   'P 1'
#
loop_
_entity.id
_entity.type
_entity.pdbx_description
1 polymer ?
#
loop_
_entity_poly.entity_id
_entity_poly.type
_entity_poly.pdbx_seq_one_letter_code
_entity_poly.pdbx_strand_id
1 'polypeptide(L)'
;MSLPRPLHALPAALLVAAAVLGPAGAAGAAGAAGAAGAAGAAGAPGAAPVQPLPSADQLRSALLTADDAGPGFTELPATELPTPGAAPTPVTGCDALSALVNLHATAPGPAAPQAVTELDGQDGNPMVTESLTAEDPARLTADLATATDAFRTCHTITFNASSGDTVTFTVTPVALGDRQDAPAVRLDGTLAGIQLSAFVGVERFGTVGLAYGFFQRQGADAQAASMQYRTAVAKVERTLGATAGSTTPPTVSATQGMSV
;
A
#
# COMPACT_ATOMS: atom_id res chain seq x y z
N MET A 1 -14.70 -24.56 16.58
CA MET A 1 -15.82 -24.20 15.70
C MET A 1 -15.23 -23.44 14.52
N SER A 2 -15.16 -24.07 13.34
CA SER A 2 -14.64 -23.40 12.14
C SER A 2 -15.65 -22.34 11.69
N LEU A 3 -15.24 -21.08 11.67
CA LEU A 3 -16.04 -19.97 11.15
C LEU A 3 -16.31 -20.17 9.66
N PRO A 4 -17.48 -19.79 9.17
CA PRO A 4 -17.80 -19.91 7.75
C PRO A 4 -16.84 -19.07 6.89
N ARG A 5 -16.37 -19.69 5.82
CA ARG A 5 -15.43 -19.13 4.83
C ARG A 5 -15.63 -17.67 4.34
N PRO A 6 -16.86 -17.07 4.35
CA PRO A 6 -17.02 -15.70 3.86
C PRO A 6 -16.29 -14.62 4.68
N LEU A 7 -15.97 -14.86 5.96
CA LEU A 7 -15.27 -13.88 6.80
C LEU A 7 -13.78 -13.71 6.43
N HIS A 8 -13.18 -14.68 5.75
CA HIS A 8 -11.80 -14.55 5.25
C HIS A 8 -11.71 -13.76 3.92
N ALA A 9 -12.83 -13.61 3.20
CA ALA A 9 -12.83 -12.87 1.93
C ALA A 9 -12.91 -11.34 2.10
N LEU A 10 -13.42 -10.85 3.23
CA LEU A 10 -13.51 -9.40 3.52
C LEU A 10 -12.15 -8.73 3.73
N PRO A 11 -11.21 -9.34 4.47
CA PRO A 11 -9.87 -8.80 4.58
C PRO A 11 -9.17 -8.69 3.23
N ALA A 12 -9.34 -9.67 2.33
CA ALA A 12 -8.75 -9.62 0.99
C ALA A 12 -9.29 -8.45 0.14
N ALA A 13 -10.57 -8.10 0.30
CA ALA A 13 -11.15 -6.94 -0.39
C ALA A 13 -10.64 -5.61 0.19
N LEU A 14 -10.40 -5.55 1.51
CA LEU A 14 -9.75 -4.41 2.17
C LEU A 14 -8.25 -4.34 1.88
N LEU A 15 -7.60 -5.49 1.63
CA LEU A 15 -6.20 -5.58 1.17
C LEU A 15 -6.00 -4.93 -0.19
N VAL A 16 -6.96 -5.08 -1.10
CA VAL A 16 -6.94 -4.38 -2.40
C VAL A 16 -6.95 -2.86 -2.20
N ALA A 17 -7.59 -2.37 -1.14
CA ALA A 17 -7.55 -0.95 -0.77
C ALA A 17 -6.17 -0.51 -0.27
N ALA A 18 -5.40 -1.40 0.36
CA ALA A 18 -4.04 -1.09 0.83
C ALA A 18 -2.99 -1.20 -0.29
N ALA A 19 -3.24 -2.00 -1.34
CA ALA A 19 -2.38 -2.13 -2.51
C ALA A 19 -2.50 -0.95 -3.51
N VAL A 20 -2.99 0.19 -3.06
CA VAL A 20 -3.38 1.35 -3.90
C VAL A 20 -2.21 2.08 -4.55
N LEU A 21 -1.00 1.83 -4.11
CA LEU A 21 0.18 2.43 -4.72
C LEU A 21 0.71 1.53 -5.86
N GLY A 22 0.14 1.59 -7.05
CA GLY A 22 0.57 0.80 -8.18
C GLY A 22 0.41 1.49 -9.55
N PRO A 23 1.07 1.00 -10.60
CA PRO A 23 1.51 1.83 -11.72
C PRO A 23 0.38 2.20 -12.70
N ALA A 24 0.31 3.48 -13.05
CA ALA A 24 -0.22 3.92 -14.33
C ALA A 24 0.94 4.05 -15.32
N GLY A 25 0.77 3.46 -16.49
CA GLY A 25 1.79 3.38 -17.51
C GLY A 25 2.35 4.72 -17.96
N ALA A 26 3.68 4.78 -18.03
CA ALA A 26 4.35 5.80 -18.80
C ALA A 26 4.00 5.62 -20.27
N ALA A 27 3.32 6.60 -20.88
CA ALA A 27 3.17 6.67 -22.31
C ALA A 27 4.56 6.78 -22.93
N GLY A 28 5.02 5.72 -23.56
CA GLY A 28 6.28 5.67 -24.28
C GLY A 28 6.26 6.68 -25.42
N ALA A 29 7.05 7.74 -25.32
CA ALA A 29 7.41 8.56 -26.46
C ALA A 29 8.31 7.73 -27.35
N ALA A 30 7.79 7.19 -28.43
CA ALA A 30 8.54 6.61 -29.54
C ALA A 30 9.34 7.75 -30.18
N GLY A 31 10.62 7.79 -29.91
CA GLY A 31 11.56 8.75 -30.47
C GLY A 31 11.78 8.46 -31.96
N ALA A 32 11.43 9.43 -32.80
CA ALA A 32 11.86 9.48 -34.17
C ALA A 32 13.37 9.79 -34.24
N ALA A 33 14.14 8.87 -34.82
CA ALA A 33 15.52 9.09 -35.19
C ALA A 33 15.62 10.13 -36.30
N GLY A 34 16.19 11.28 -36.04
CA GLY A 34 16.52 12.33 -37.00
C GLY A 34 17.97 12.74 -36.84
N ALA A 35 18.69 12.70 -37.96
CA ALA A 35 20.14 12.83 -38.06
C ALA A 35 20.68 14.25 -37.89
N ALA A 36 21.92 14.32 -37.35
CA ALA A 36 23.04 15.20 -37.63
C ALA A 36 22.84 16.73 -37.65
N GLY A 37 23.53 17.38 -36.69
CA GLY A 37 23.86 18.78 -36.74
C GLY A 37 24.82 19.12 -35.58
N ALA A 38 26.13 19.12 -35.83
CA ALA A 38 27.17 19.53 -34.89
C ALA A 38 27.20 21.06 -34.80
N ALA A 39 26.83 21.63 -33.63
CA ALA A 39 27.24 23.00 -33.28
C ALA A 39 27.18 23.18 -31.75
N GLY A 40 28.31 23.51 -31.15
CA GLY A 40 28.49 24.33 -29.95
C GLY A 40 27.94 23.78 -28.65
N ALA A 41 28.74 23.03 -27.88
CA ALA A 41 28.49 22.63 -26.52
C ALA A 41 28.60 23.83 -25.54
N ALA A 42 27.47 24.51 -25.29
CA ALA A 42 27.29 25.19 -24.03
C ALA A 42 26.72 24.11 -23.07
N GLY A 43 27.48 23.78 -21.99
CA GLY A 43 27.17 22.72 -21.06
C GLY A 43 25.79 22.94 -20.45
N ALA A 44 24.82 22.09 -20.84
CA ALA A 44 23.59 21.95 -20.14
C ALA A 44 23.87 21.44 -18.73
N PRO A 45 23.25 21.99 -17.67
CA PRO A 45 23.38 21.42 -16.34
C PRO A 45 22.99 19.96 -16.43
N GLY A 46 23.95 19.05 -16.09
CA GLY A 46 23.76 17.62 -16.18
C GLY A 46 22.51 17.23 -15.41
N ALA A 47 21.56 16.58 -16.09
CA ALA A 47 20.43 15.97 -15.42
C ALA A 47 21.00 15.04 -14.35
N ALA A 48 20.55 15.22 -13.11
CA ALA A 48 20.92 14.34 -12.01
C ALA A 48 20.60 12.89 -12.42
N PRO A 49 21.50 11.93 -12.15
CA PRO A 49 21.26 10.54 -12.51
C PRO A 49 19.94 10.09 -11.86
N VAL A 50 19.02 9.58 -12.68
CA VAL A 50 17.76 9.00 -12.18
C VAL A 50 18.14 7.75 -11.37
N GLN A 51 17.90 7.80 -10.06
CA GLN A 51 18.13 6.63 -9.21
C GLN A 51 17.12 5.53 -9.60
N PRO A 52 17.58 4.28 -9.74
CA PRO A 52 16.68 3.18 -10.02
C PRO A 52 15.72 2.96 -8.84
N LEU A 53 14.49 2.57 -9.16
CA LEU A 53 13.51 2.19 -8.14
C LEU A 53 13.97 0.91 -7.43
N PRO A 54 13.65 0.74 -6.13
CA PRO A 54 13.85 -0.53 -5.43
C PRO A 54 13.15 -1.69 -6.15
N SER A 55 13.82 -2.85 -6.20
CA SER A 55 13.24 -4.06 -6.77
C SER A 55 12.17 -4.68 -5.85
N ALA A 56 11.34 -5.57 -6.39
CA ALA A 56 10.35 -6.30 -5.58
C ALA A 56 11.00 -7.11 -4.44
N ASP A 57 12.21 -7.65 -4.64
CA ASP A 57 12.93 -8.39 -3.59
C ASP A 57 13.44 -7.45 -2.48
N GLN A 58 13.89 -6.26 -2.83
CA GLN A 58 14.26 -5.23 -1.84
C GLN A 58 13.04 -4.77 -1.05
N LEU A 59 11.91 -4.56 -1.70
CA LEU A 59 10.64 -4.24 -1.02
C LEU A 59 10.21 -5.38 -0.10
N ARG A 60 10.28 -6.64 -0.57
CA ARG A 60 9.93 -7.81 0.25
C ARG A 60 10.76 -7.91 1.52
N SER A 61 12.04 -7.58 1.46
CA SER A 61 12.90 -7.59 2.65
C SER A 61 12.55 -6.50 3.67
N ALA A 62 11.82 -5.47 3.26
CA ALA A 62 11.38 -4.37 4.11
C ALA A 62 9.99 -4.57 4.72
N LEU A 63 9.22 -5.59 4.28
CA LEU A 63 7.92 -5.93 4.85
C LEU A 63 8.04 -6.51 6.25
N LEU A 64 6.99 -6.36 7.06
CA LEU A 64 6.83 -7.06 8.33
C LEU A 64 6.90 -8.58 8.14
N THR A 65 7.50 -9.25 9.10
CA THR A 65 7.44 -10.71 9.26
C THR A 65 6.62 -11.07 10.49
N ALA A 66 6.29 -12.33 10.67
CA ALA A 66 5.62 -12.80 11.88
C ALA A 66 6.41 -12.46 13.14
N ASP A 67 7.76 -12.54 13.08
CA ASP A 67 8.62 -12.18 14.21
C ASP A 67 8.55 -10.68 14.56
N ASP A 68 8.45 -9.80 13.57
CA ASP A 68 8.28 -8.35 13.78
C ASP A 68 6.92 -8.03 14.41
N ALA A 69 5.88 -8.74 14.00
CA ALA A 69 4.53 -8.57 14.54
C ALA A 69 4.39 -9.11 15.97
N GLY A 70 5.28 -10.03 16.36
CA GLY A 70 5.35 -10.57 17.71
C GLY A 70 4.72 -11.96 17.86
N PRO A 71 4.70 -12.49 19.09
CA PRO A 71 4.25 -13.84 19.33
C PRO A 71 2.76 -14.04 18.96
N GLY A 72 2.47 -15.17 18.33
CA GLY A 72 1.12 -15.55 17.92
C GLY A 72 0.73 -15.12 16.51
N PHE A 73 1.60 -14.39 15.81
CA PHE A 73 1.42 -14.11 14.39
C PHE A 73 2.02 -15.21 13.51
N THR A 74 1.40 -15.45 12.37
CA THR A 74 1.87 -16.35 11.31
C THR A 74 1.71 -15.66 9.97
N GLU A 75 2.67 -15.86 9.06
CA GLU A 75 2.54 -15.38 7.69
C GLU A 75 1.53 -16.23 6.92
N LEU A 76 0.61 -15.57 6.24
CA LEU A 76 -0.26 -16.23 5.27
C LEU A 76 0.48 -16.39 3.94
N PRO A 77 0.11 -17.41 3.13
CA PRO A 77 0.59 -17.49 1.75
C PRO A 77 0.31 -16.18 1.04
N ALA A 78 1.32 -15.65 0.33
CA ALA A 78 1.19 -14.38 -0.37
C ALA A 78 -0.07 -14.38 -1.25
N THR A 79 -0.98 -13.46 -0.95
CA THR A 79 -2.15 -13.23 -1.81
C THR A 79 -1.66 -12.70 -3.15
N GLU A 80 -2.12 -13.29 -4.26
CA GLU A 80 -1.80 -12.76 -5.58
C GLU A 80 -2.30 -11.31 -5.66
N LEU A 81 -1.38 -10.40 -5.96
CA LEU A 81 -1.72 -9.00 -6.20
C LEU A 81 -2.70 -8.92 -7.38
N PRO A 82 -3.71 -8.03 -7.30
CA PRO A 82 -4.62 -7.82 -8.43
C PRO A 82 -3.83 -7.52 -9.69
N THR A 83 -4.04 -8.33 -10.71
CA THR A 83 -3.42 -8.10 -12.02
C THR A 83 -4.10 -6.92 -12.72
N PRO A 84 -3.36 -6.14 -13.53
CA PRO A 84 -3.97 -5.12 -14.37
C PRO A 84 -5.13 -5.70 -15.20
N GLY A 85 -6.31 -5.06 -15.13
CA GLY A 85 -7.52 -5.57 -15.78
C GLY A 85 -8.37 -6.51 -14.91
N ALA A 86 -8.02 -6.70 -13.62
CA ALA A 86 -8.91 -7.38 -12.68
C ALA A 86 -10.25 -6.66 -12.57
N ALA A 87 -11.31 -7.41 -12.27
CA ALA A 87 -12.63 -6.82 -12.05
C ALA A 87 -12.56 -5.84 -10.85
N PRO A 88 -13.14 -4.63 -10.96
CA PRO A 88 -13.15 -3.68 -9.87
C PRO A 88 -13.79 -4.27 -8.61
N THR A 89 -13.23 -3.98 -7.44
CA THR A 89 -13.88 -4.28 -6.17
C THR A 89 -15.16 -3.46 -6.06
N PRO A 90 -16.32 -4.07 -5.86
CA PRO A 90 -17.59 -3.34 -5.79
C PRO A 90 -17.66 -2.57 -4.45
N VAL A 91 -17.25 -1.30 -4.51
CA VAL A 91 -17.23 -0.35 -3.40
C VAL A 91 -18.12 0.82 -3.72
N THR A 92 -18.96 1.22 -2.76
CA THR A 92 -19.89 2.36 -2.89
C THR A 92 -19.84 3.23 -1.63
N GLY A 93 -20.52 4.37 -1.64
CA GLY A 93 -20.62 5.27 -0.49
C GLY A 93 -19.58 6.39 -0.45
N CYS A 94 -18.46 6.23 -1.17
CA CYS A 94 -17.49 7.30 -1.38
C CYS A 94 -16.69 7.07 -2.67
N ASP A 95 -16.88 7.94 -3.64
CA ASP A 95 -16.24 7.84 -4.95
C ASP A 95 -14.69 7.93 -4.86
N ALA A 96 -14.18 8.78 -3.99
CA ALA A 96 -12.74 8.92 -3.79
C ALA A 96 -12.10 7.63 -3.26
N LEU A 97 -12.70 6.99 -2.25
CA LEU A 97 -12.24 5.68 -1.75
C LEU A 97 -12.48 4.56 -2.77
N SER A 98 -13.60 4.60 -3.50
CA SER A 98 -13.85 3.64 -4.57
C SER A 98 -12.79 3.73 -5.68
N ALA A 99 -12.44 4.94 -6.11
CA ALA A 99 -11.38 5.17 -7.08
C ALA A 99 -10.01 4.68 -6.56
N LEU A 100 -9.72 4.97 -5.29
CA LEU A 100 -8.50 4.55 -4.63
C LEU A 100 -8.38 3.00 -4.61
N VAL A 101 -9.41 2.30 -4.13
CA VAL A 101 -9.46 0.82 -4.07
C VAL A 101 -9.32 0.18 -5.46
N ASN A 102 -9.80 0.85 -6.49
CA ASN A 102 -9.83 0.32 -7.85
C ASN A 102 -8.75 0.90 -8.78
N LEU A 103 -7.78 1.62 -8.23
CA LEU A 103 -6.75 2.30 -9.01
C LEU A 103 -5.98 1.33 -9.92
N HIS A 104 -5.69 0.14 -9.44
CA HIS A 104 -4.98 -0.89 -10.22
C HIS A 104 -5.83 -1.54 -11.32
N ALA A 105 -7.12 -1.67 -11.09
CA ALA A 105 -8.03 -2.24 -12.08
C ALA A 105 -8.16 -1.33 -13.32
N THR A 106 -7.91 -0.04 -13.17
CA THR A 106 -8.13 0.97 -14.21
C THR A 106 -6.85 1.48 -14.88
N ALA A 107 -5.67 1.21 -14.32
CA ALA A 107 -4.41 1.76 -14.81
C ALA A 107 -3.73 0.81 -15.83
N PRO A 108 -3.62 1.18 -17.12
CA PRO A 108 -2.83 0.42 -18.07
C PRO A 108 -1.33 0.70 -17.89
N GLY A 109 -0.51 -0.33 -17.87
CA GLY A 109 0.95 -0.18 -17.86
C GLY A 109 1.69 -1.37 -17.24
N PRO A 110 3.03 -1.40 -17.33
CA PRO A 110 3.82 -2.40 -16.64
C PRO A 110 3.66 -2.24 -15.12
N ALA A 111 3.56 -3.36 -14.41
CA ALA A 111 3.45 -3.34 -12.97
C ALA A 111 4.70 -2.70 -12.33
N ALA A 112 4.49 -1.74 -11.41
CA ALA A 112 5.58 -1.22 -10.57
C ALA A 112 6.13 -2.35 -9.67
N PRO A 113 7.40 -2.28 -9.24
CA PRO A 113 7.90 -3.18 -8.21
C PRO A 113 7.02 -3.09 -6.96
N GLN A 114 6.51 -4.24 -6.52
CA GLN A 114 5.61 -4.35 -5.36
C GLN A 114 5.98 -5.55 -4.51
N ALA A 115 5.67 -5.45 -3.22
CA ALA A 115 5.71 -6.58 -2.29
C ALA A 115 4.57 -6.44 -1.27
N VAL A 116 4.01 -7.56 -0.85
CA VAL A 116 2.90 -7.62 0.11
C VAL A 116 3.16 -8.70 1.13
N THR A 117 2.76 -8.46 2.36
CA THR A 117 2.67 -9.47 3.42
C THR A 117 1.31 -9.43 4.09
N GLU A 118 0.89 -10.58 4.55
CA GLU A 118 -0.35 -10.80 5.30
C GLU A 118 -0.01 -11.65 6.52
N LEU A 119 -0.31 -11.12 7.70
CA LEU A 119 0.02 -11.76 8.97
C LEU A 119 -1.28 -11.98 9.77
N ASP A 120 -1.55 -13.22 10.12
CA ASP A 120 -2.66 -13.58 10.99
C ASP A 120 -2.18 -13.73 12.43
N GLY A 121 -2.85 -13.05 13.34
CA GLY A 121 -2.75 -13.30 14.76
C GLY A 121 -3.45 -14.62 15.16
N GLN A 122 -3.47 -14.89 16.44
CA GLN A 122 -4.09 -16.11 16.95
C GLN A 122 -5.57 -16.21 16.53
N ASP A 123 -5.96 -17.33 15.96
CA ASP A 123 -7.31 -17.57 15.42
C ASP A 123 -7.71 -16.57 14.29
N GLY A 124 -6.72 -16.02 13.56
CA GLY A 124 -6.93 -15.04 12.51
C GLY A 124 -7.44 -13.68 13.03
N ASN A 125 -7.01 -13.29 14.24
CA ASN A 125 -7.40 -12.01 14.84
C ASN A 125 -6.36 -11.51 15.86
N PRO A 126 -5.76 -10.32 15.66
CA PRO A 126 -5.95 -9.42 14.50
C PRO A 126 -5.30 -9.96 13.23
N MET A 127 -5.64 -9.38 12.09
CA MET A 127 -4.93 -9.57 10.84
C MET A 127 -4.19 -8.26 10.49
N VAL A 128 -2.94 -8.39 10.08
CA VAL A 128 -2.12 -7.25 9.62
C VAL A 128 -1.81 -7.45 8.15
N THR A 129 -1.90 -6.37 7.38
CA THR A 129 -1.53 -6.36 5.98
C THR A 129 -0.58 -5.21 5.72
N GLU A 130 0.42 -5.43 4.92
CA GLU A 130 1.35 -4.40 4.51
C GLU A 130 1.68 -4.57 3.04
N SER A 131 1.66 -3.48 2.29
CA SER A 131 2.14 -3.44 0.92
C SER A 131 3.13 -2.30 0.73
N LEU A 132 4.19 -2.58 -0.02
CA LEU A 132 5.18 -1.61 -0.47
C LEU A 132 5.17 -1.56 -1.99
N THR A 133 5.13 -0.35 -2.54
CA THR A 133 5.18 -0.12 -3.99
C THR A 133 6.21 0.94 -4.30
N ALA A 134 7.09 0.68 -5.28
CA ALA A 134 8.10 1.64 -5.74
C ALA A 134 7.62 2.31 -7.03
N GLU A 135 7.53 3.64 -7.02
CA GLU A 135 6.96 4.44 -8.11
C GLU A 135 7.77 5.69 -8.41
N ASP A 136 7.48 6.26 -9.59
CA ASP A 136 7.95 7.61 -9.92
C ASP A 136 7.49 8.62 -8.85
N PRO A 137 8.36 9.56 -8.44
CA PRO A 137 8.05 10.51 -7.36
C PRO A 137 6.80 11.36 -7.60
N ALA A 138 6.53 11.75 -8.85
CA ALA A 138 5.36 12.57 -9.18
C ALA A 138 4.07 11.74 -9.06
N ARG A 139 4.13 10.49 -9.49
CA ARG A 139 3.02 9.54 -9.38
C ARG A 139 2.70 9.27 -7.92
N LEU A 140 3.69 8.87 -7.13
CA LEU A 140 3.51 8.60 -5.70
C LEU A 140 2.93 9.82 -4.96
N THR A 141 3.36 11.04 -5.33
CA THR A 141 2.80 12.27 -4.75
C THR A 141 1.31 12.41 -5.07
N ALA A 142 0.91 12.14 -6.32
CA ALA A 142 -0.50 12.20 -6.73
C ALA A 142 -1.36 11.16 -6.02
N ASP A 143 -0.86 9.93 -5.89
CA ASP A 143 -1.57 8.83 -5.25
C ASP A 143 -1.76 9.07 -3.75
N LEU A 144 -0.73 9.56 -3.06
CA LEU A 144 -0.83 9.96 -1.65
C LEU A 144 -1.77 11.15 -1.44
N ALA A 145 -1.78 12.12 -2.35
CA ALA A 145 -2.73 13.23 -2.29
C ALA A 145 -4.18 12.72 -2.45
N THR A 146 -4.41 11.78 -3.36
CA THR A 146 -5.70 11.12 -3.55
C THR A 146 -6.13 10.35 -2.30
N ALA A 147 -5.21 9.59 -1.69
CA ALA A 147 -5.48 8.88 -0.44
C ALA A 147 -5.81 9.85 0.71
N THR A 148 -5.03 10.93 0.84
CA THR A 148 -5.25 11.97 1.86
C THR A 148 -6.63 12.61 1.70
N ASP A 149 -7.01 12.96 0.47
CA ASP A 149 -8.32 13.57 0.21
C ASP A 149 -9.46 12.58 0.50
N ALA A 150 -9.33 11.33 0.05
CA ALA A 150 -10.30 10.29 0.32
C ALA A 150 -10.49 10.06 1.83
N PHE A 151 -9.40 9.95 2.59
CA PHE A 151 -9.46 9.72 4.05
C PHE A 151 -10.05 10.91 4.81
N ARG A 152 -9.91 12.11 4.27
CA ARG A 152 -10.47 13.33 4.88
C ARG A 152 -11.94 13.54 4.55
N THR A 153 -12.38 13.20 3.34
CA THR A 153 -13.71 13.56 2.83
C THR A 153 -14.73 12.43 2.94
N CYS A 154 -14.29 11.17 2.99
CA CYS A 154 -15.18 10.02 3.10
C CYS A 154 -15.60 9.80 4.55
N HIS A 155 -16.88 9.62 4.77
CA HIS A 155 -17.46 9.30 6.08
C HIS A 155 -18.02 7.90 6.16
N THR A 156 -18.36 7.32 5.02
CA THR A 156 -18.85 5.95 4.90
C THR A 156 -18.30 5.27 3.65
N ILE A 157 -18.08 3.96 3.73
CA ILE A 157 -17.74 3.13 2.60
C ILE A 157 -18.45 1.78 2.72
N THR A 158 -18.99 1.28 1.62
CA THR A 158 -19.72 0.02 1.59
C THR A 158 -19.03 -0.94 0.62
N PHE A 159 -18.67 -2.11 1.13
CA PHE A 159 -18.16 -3.23 0.37
C PHE A 159 -19.27 -4.24 0.10
N ASN A 160 -19.40 -4.65 -1.16
CA ASN A 160 -20.33 -5.68 -1.57
C ASN A 160 -19.53 -6.95 -1.89
N ALA A 161 -19.62 -7.96 -1.05
CA ALA A 161 -18.95 -9.23 -1.28
C ALA A 161 -19.65 -10.02 -2.41
N SER A 162 -18.88 -10.85 -3.10
CA SER A 162 -19.40 -11.74 -4.14
C SER A 162 -20.45 -12.76 -3.63
N SER A 163 -20.48 -13.00 -2.31
CA SER A 163 -21.50 -13.79 -1.62
C SER A 163 -22.87 -13.11 -1.56
N GLY A 164 -22.98 -11.81 -1.92
CA GLY A 164 -24.14 -10.98 -1.72
C GLY A 164 -24.20 -10.28 -0.35
N ASP A 165 -23.24 -10.57 0.52
CA ASP A 165 -23.12 -9.87 1.80
C ASP A 165 -22.62 -8.44 1.58
N THR A 166 -23.15 -7.52 2.36
CA THR A 166 -22.78 -6.11 2.32
C THR A 166 -22.31 -5.68 3.69
N VAL A 167 -21.19 -4.98 3.76
CA VAL A 167 -20.73 -4.32 4.97
C VAL A 167 -20.48 -2.85 4.72
N THR A 168 -21.10 -2.02 5.56
CA THR A 168 -20.87 -0.57 5.55
C THR A 168 -20.01 -0.21 6.74
N PHE A 169 -18.94 0.51 6.47
CA PHE A 169 -18.04 1.05 7.47
C PHE A 169 -18.24 2.55 7.63
N THR A 170 -18.23 3.02 8.86
CA THR A 170 -18.00 4.42 9.19
C THR A 170 -16.49 4.68 9.06
N VAL A 171 -16.12 5.76 8.40
CA VAL A 171 -14.72 6.19 8.18
C VAL A 171 -14.42 7.35 9.11
N THR A 172 -13.41 7.22 9.95
CA THR A 172 -13.00 8.26 10.90
C THR A 172 -11.49 8.53 10.73
N PRO A 173 -11.07 9.75 10.40
CA PRO A 173 -9.65 10.10 10.38
C PRO A 173 -9.01 9.90 11.77
N VAL A 174 -7.80 9.32 11.79
CA VAL A 174 -7.02 9.06 13.02
C VAL A 174 -5.54 9.34 12.79
N ALA A 175 -4.78 9.50 13.88
CA ALA A 175 -3.32 9.42 13.84
C ALA A 175 -2.90 7.99 14.18
N LEU A 176 -2.13 7.33 13.32
CA LEU A 176 -1.75 5.93 13.51
C LEU A 176 -0.30 5.77 13.96
N GLY A 177 0.63 6.56 13.42
CA GLY A 177 2.06 6.53 13.75
C GLY A 177 2.51 7.75 14.55
N ASP A 178 3.80 8.04 14.45
CA ASP A 178 4.40 9.21 15.11
C ASP A 178 4.19 10.50 14.29
N ARG A 179 3.97 10.36 12.99
CA ARG A 179 3.68 11.48 12.09
C ARG A 179 2.18 11.80 12.12
N GLN A 180 1.87 13.03 12.53
CA GLN A 180 0.48 13.51 12.60
C GLN A 180 -0.12 13.88 11.22
N ASP A 181 0.75 14.08 10.22
CA ASP A 181 0.38 14.41 8.84
C ASP A 181 0.31 13.18 7.91
N ALA A 182 0.69 11.99 8.39
CA ALA A 182 0.53 10.75 7.66
C ALA A 182 -0.98 10.38 7.59
N PRO A 183 -1.54 10.19 6.38
CA PRO A 183 -2.96 9.91 6.25
C PRO A 183 -3.31 8.55 6.84
N ALA A 184 -4.28 8.53 7.76
CA ALA A 184 -4.80 7.29 8.31
C ALA A 184 -6.28 7.42 8.70
N VAL A 185 -6.99 6.31 8.65
CA VAL A 185 -8.41 6.20 9.05
C VAL A 185 -8.66 4.96 9.87
N ARG A 186 -9.68 5.06 10.72
CA ARG A 186 -10.33 3.92 11.34
C ARG A 186 -11.64 3.66 10.62
N LEU A 187 -11.90 2.39 10.36
CA LEU A 187 -13.14 1.87 9.76
C LEU A 187 -13.85 1.03 10.81
N ASP A 188 -15.11 1.34 11.10
CA ASP A 188 -15.96 0.57 12.02
C ASP A 188 -17.23 0.12 11.30
N GLY A 189 -17.51 -1.16 11.32
CA GLY A 189 -18.68 -1.75 10.68
C GLY A 189 -19.17 -3.01 11.37
N THR A 190 -20.23 -3.60 10.83
CA THR A 190 -20.78 -4.86 11.34
C THR A 190 -21.15 -5.76 10.17
N LEU A 191 -20.73 -7.02 10.24
CA LEU A 191 -21.12 -8.07 9.30
C LEU A 191 -21.74 -9.23 10.05
N ALA A 192 -22.96 -9.61 9.69
CA ALA A 192 -23.69 -10.72 10.31
C ALA A 192 -23.70 -10.66 11.87
N GLY A 193 -23.79 -9.45 12.43
CA GLY A 193 -23.78 -9.23 13.89
C GLY A 193 -22.38 -9.22 14.53
N ILE A 194 -21.33 -9.46 13.76
CA ILE A 194 -19.94 -9.38 14.23
C ILE A 194 -19.41 -7.97 13.98
N GLN A 195 -18.95 -7.30 15.02
CA GLN A 195 -18.27 -6.02 14.90
C GLN A 195 -16.92 -6.21 14.19
N LEU A 196 -16.67 -5.36 13.21
CA LEU A 196 -15.40 -5.29 12.46
C LEU A 196 -14.80 -3.90 12.65
N SER A 197 -13.52 -3.85 12.92
CA SER A 197 -12.77 -2.61 12.97
C SER A 197 -11.48 -2.75 12.17
N ALA A 198 -11.10 -1.69 11.44
CA ALA A 198 -9.83 -1.65 10.75
C ALA A 198 -9.15 -0.29 10.98
N PHE A 199 -7.83 -0.31 11.03
CA PHE A 199 -6.99 0.88 10.96
C PHE A 199 -6.19 0.81 9.67
N VAL A 200 -6.32 1.82 8.83
CA VAL A 200 -5.64 1.89 7.53
C VAL A 200 -4.78 3.14 7.51
N GLY A 201 -3.52 3.00 7.15
CA GLY A 201 -2.59 4.11 7.04
C GLY A 201 -1.74 4.01 5.78
N VAL A 202 -1.30 5.17 5.28
CA VAL A 202 -0.35 5.25 4.16
C VAL A 202 0.83 6.14 4.54
N GLU A 203 2.02 5.80 4.03
CA GLU A 203 3.25 6.55 4.30
C GLU A 203 4.14 6.58 3.06
N ARG A 204 5.03 7.56 3.01
CA ARG A 204 6.00 7.74 1.93
C ARG A 204 7.43 7.58 2.42
N PHE A 205 8.27 6.94 1.61
CA PHE A 205 9.70 6.79 1.81
C PHE A 205 10.43 7.07 0.48
N GLY A 206 10.55 8.35 0.13
CA GLY A 206 11.14 8.75 -1.15
C GLY A 206 10.29 8.34 -2.36
N THR A 207 10.71 7.28 -3.04
CA THR A 207 10.03 6.67 -4.20
C THR A 207 9.20 5.44 -3.82
N VAL A 208 9.10 5.13 -2.53
CA VAL A 208 8.33 3.98 -2.04
C VAL A 208 7.13 4.47 -1.24
N GLY A 209 5.96 3.93 -1.56
CA GLY A 209 4.73 4.07 -0.79
C GLY A 209 4.50 2.81 0.05
N LEU A 210 4.10 3.01 1.30
CA LEU A 210 3.59 1.98 2.20
C LEU A 210 2.08 2.16 2.34
N ALA A 211 1.34 1.07 2.19
CA ALA A 211 -0.04 0.97 2.65
C ALA A 211 -0.13 -0.13 3.70
N TYR A 212 -0.77 0.19 4.80
CA TYR A 212 -0.86 -0.64 5.98
C TYR A 212 -2.32 -0.82 6.40
N GLY A 213 -2.68 -2.01 6.84
CA GLY A 213 -3.98 -2.35 7.39
C GLY A 213 -3.86 -3.22 8.64
N PHE A 214 -4.64 -2.90 9.66
CA PHE A 214 -4.78 -3.70 10.88
C PHE A 214 -6.27 -3.95 11.11
N PHE A 215 -6.69 -5.20 11.07
CA PHE A 215 -8.08 -5.62 11.09
C PHE A 215 -8.38 -6.43 12.34
N GLN A 216 -9.50 -6.10 12.99
CA GLN A 216 -9.96 -6.82 14.18
C GLN A 216 -11.45 -7.16 14.10
N ARG A 217 -11.77 -8.31 14.66
CA ARG A 217 -13.14 -8.72 14.98
C ARG A 217 -13.38 -8.51 16.48
N GLN A 218 -14.55 -7.97 16.84
CA GLN A 218 -14.97 -7.80 18.24
C GLN A 218 -14.01 -6.91 19.05
N GLY A 219 -13.85 -5.68 18.60
CA GLY A 219 -13.05 -4.68 19.28
C GLY A 219 -12.30 -3.76 18.32
N ALA A 220 -11.56 -2.83 18.87
CA ALA A 220 -10.68 -1.91 18.13
C ALA A 220 -9.52 -1.51 19.03
N ASP A 221 -8.41 -2.22 18.94
CA ASP A 221 -7.20 -1.91 19.67
C ASP A 221 -6.32 -0.92 18.90
N ALA A 222 -6.60 0.37 19.10
CA ALA A 222 -5.84 1.45 18.46
C ALA A 222 -4.37 1.47 18.91
N GLN A 223 -4.05 1.00 20.12
CA GLN A 223 -2.68 0.95 20.60
C GLN A 223 -1.90 -0.15 19.90
N ALA A 224 -2.47 -1.33 19.76
CA ALA A 224 -1.85 -2.43 19.02
C ALA A 224 -1.66 -2.04 17.54
N ALA A 225 -2.69 -1.48 16.89
CA ALA A 225 -2.61 -1.00 15.51
C ALA A 225 -1.49 0.02 15.32
N SER A 226 -1.38 1.01 16.24
CA SER A 226 -0.35 2.04 16.20
C SER A 226 1.06 1.46 16.44
N MET A 227 1.20 0.50 17.36
CA MET A 227 2.47 -0.19 17.60
C MET A 227 2.94 -0.94 16.35
N GLN A 228 2.08 -1.73 15.74
CA GLN A 228 2.39 -2.50 14.54
C GLN A 228 2.74 -1.58 13.36
N TYR A 229 1.99 -0.50 13.18
CA TYR A 229 2.30 0.50 12.15
C TYR A 229 3.69 1.13 12.33
N ARG A 230 4.05 1.51 13.56
CA ARG A 230 5.40 2.04 13.85
C ARG A 230 6.49 1.01 13.58
N THR A 231 6.23 -0.26 13.88
CA THR A 231 7.17 -1.34 13.59
C THR A 231 7.38 -1.49 12.08
N ALA A 232 6.30 -1.43 11.28
CA ALA A 232 6.36 -1.42 9.82
C ALA A 232 7.19 -0.24 9.30
N VAL A 233 6.85 0.99 9.70
CA VAL A 233 7.56 2.21 9.32
C VAL A 233 9.05 2.10 9.65
N ALA A 234 9.40 1.73 10.88
CA ALA A 234 10.79 1.59 11.30
C ALA A 234 11.55 0.50 10.54
N LYS A 235 10.89 -0.59 10.13
CA LYS A 235 11.50 -1.63 9.31
C LYS A 235 11.80 -1.15 7.90
N VAL A 236 10.86 -0.45 7.28
CA VAL A 236 11.06 0.17 5.95
C VAL A 236 12.23 1.16 6.01
N GLU A 237 12.26 2.05 7.00
CA GLU A 237 13.35 3.01 7.17
C GLU A 237 14.72 2.36 7.27
N ARG A 238 14.85 1.34 8.12
CA ARG A 238 16.11 0.61 8.33
C ARG A 238 16.55 -0.16 7.09
N THR A 239 15.60 -0.79 6.38
CA THR A 239 15.91 -1.70 5.27
C THR A 239 16.20 -0.94 3.98
N LEU A 240 15.44 0.12 3.71
CA LEU A 240 15.57 0.90 2.48
C LEU A 240 16.47 2.14 2.64
N GLY A 241 16.88 2.49 3.87
CA GLY A 241 17.68 3.68 4.12
C GLY A 241 16.94 4.98 3.77
N ALA A 242 15.62 5.01 3.95
CA ALA A 242 14.77 6.15 3.62
C ALA A 242 13.99 6.58 4.87
N THR A 243 13.68 7.86 5.01
CA THR A 243 12.94 8.40 6.14
C THR A 243 11.47 8.56 5.79
N ALA A 244 10.58 8.22 6.73
CA ALA A 244 9.14 8.40 6.59
C ALA A 244 8.80 9.87 6.29
N GLY A 245 7.92 10.09 5.30
CA GLY A 245 7.55 11.41 4.78
C GLY A 245 8.56 12.06 3.86
N SER A 246 9.75 11.50 3.70
CA SER A 246 10.79 12.04 2.82
C SER A 246 10.39 11.91 1.35
N THR A 247 10.80 12.90 0.54
CA THR A 247 10.75 12.83 -0.93
C THR A 247 12.10 12.37 -1.52
N THR A 248 13.13 12.20 -0.67
CA THR A 248 14.43 11.72 -1.08
C THR A 248 14.37 10.22 -1.37
N PRO A 249 14.79 9.77 -2.56
CA PRO A 249 14.80 8.35 -2.89
C PRO A 249 15.58 7.49 -1.88
N PRO A 250 15.20 6.21 -1.69
CA PRO A 250 15.94 5.27 -0.86
C PRO A 250 17.40 5.12 -1.32
N THR A 251 18.32 5.00 -0.37
CA THR A 251 19.74 4.70 -0.64
C THR A 251 19.97 3.20 -0.66
N VAL A 252 19.24 2.48 -1.50
CA VAL A 252 19.48 1.04 -1.66
C VAL A 252 20.84 0.83 -2.34
N SER A 253 21.83 0.36 -1.59
CA SER A 253 23.07 -0.12 -2.16
C SER A 253 22.75 -1.27 -3.09
N ALA A 254 23.07 -1.10 -4.39
CA ALA A 254 23.10 -2.23 -5.29
C ALA A 254 24.14 -3.20 -4.72
N THR A 255 23.68 -4.25 -4.05
CA THR A 255 24.55 -5.36 -3.67
C THR A 255 25.04 -5.93 -4.99
N GLN A 256 26.27 -5.59 -5.37
CA GLN A 256 26.95 -6.18 -6.52
C GLN A 256 26.92 -7.68 -6.28
N GLY A 257 26.15 -8.39 -7.13
CA GLY A 257 26.32 -9.82 -7.28
C GLY A 257 27.76 -10.07 -7.69
N MET A 258 28.61 -10.35 -6.72
CA MET A 258 29.91 -10.95 -6.99
C MET A 258 29.61 -12.37 -7.47
N SER A 259 29.56 -12.52 -8.80
CA SER A 259 29.71 -13.82 -9.43
C SER A 259 31.09 -14.36 -9.06
N VAL A 260 31.10 -15.49 -8.33
CA VAL A 260 32.25 -16.37 -8.18
C VAL A 260 32.14 -17.46 -9.21
#